data_bbad0f5e1b0569bf693e4c0c6e167b0a
#
_entry.id   bbad0f5e1b0569bf693e4c0c6e167b0a
#
_cell.length_a   1.000
_cell.length_b   1.000
_cell.length_c   1.000
_cell.angle_alpha   90.00
_cell.angle_beta   90.00
_cell.angle_gamma   90.00
#
_symmetry.space_group_name_H-M   'P 1'
#
loop_
_entity.id
_entity.type
_entity.pdbx_description
1 polymer ?
#
loop_
_entity_poly.entity_id
_entity_poly.type
_entity_poly.pdbx_seq_one_letter_code
_entity_poly.pdbx_strand_id
1 'polypeptide(L)'
;GVDINSSSFTTYTSGGVSNKVFEIVTPYTTAQLFDIKFAQSADVMYITHPEHEVEKLSRTGHTAWTLTDVDFTKGPMQDANTTTTTLNPGQAAVGTSIALVASATTGINGGSGFLATDVGRFVFLSDGYAKITGVTDTTNAVMTIITALDNANATANWQLGAFSDTTGHPSCVTFFEQRLVFAGTTN
;
A
#
# COMPACT_ATOMS: atom_id res chain seq x y z
N GLY A 1 12.93 -11.66 26.81
CA GLY A 1 12.27 -11.09 25.67
C GLY A 1 10.78 -10.90 25.95
N VAL A 2 10.22 -9.77 25.58
CA VAL A 2 8.77 -9.52 25.70
C VAL A 2 8.12 -10.24 24.52
N ASP A 3 7.28 -11.22 24.79
CA ASP A 3 6.45 -11.84 23.76
C ASP A 3 5.28 -10.90 23.47
N ILE A 4 5.34 -10.16 22.37
CA ILE A 4 4.34 -9.22 21.94
C ILE A 4 3.04 -9.89 21.44
N ASN A 5 3.06 -11.21 21.25
CA ASN A 5 1.90 -11.98 20.83
C ASN A 5 1.14 -12.62 22.01
N SER A 6 1.63 -12.49 23.25
CA SER A 6 0.92 -12.98 24.39
C SER A 6 0.10 -11.87 25.05
N SER A 7 -1.17 -12.13 25.30
CA SER A 7 -2.04 -11.27 26.10
C SER A 7 -1.60 -11.18 27.59
N SER A 8 -0.50 -11.85 27.95
CA SER A 8 0.06 -11.92 29.30
C SER A 8 1.36 -11.11 29.35
N PHE A 9 1.32 -9.96 30.00
CA PHE A 9 2.52 -9.17 30.32
C PHE A 9 3.10 -9.60 31.63
N THR A 10 4.42 -9.86 31.63
CA THR A 10 5.17 -9.92 32.87
C THR A 10 5.42 -8.50 33.36
N THR A 11 4.76 -8.10 34.42
CA THR A 11 5.05 -6.83 35.09
C THR A 11 6.48 -6.90 35.65
N TYR A 12 7.33 -5.95 35.26
CA TYR A 12 8.62 -5.76 35.90
C TYR A 12 8.40 -5.04 37.23
N THR A 13 8.64 -5.71 38.34
CA THR A 13 8.60 -5.12 39.68
C THR A 13 10.04 -4.85 40.14
N SER A 14 10.48 -3.61 40.03
CA SER A 14 11.66 -3.09 40.72
C SER A 14 11.23 -1.96 41.61
N GLY A 15 10.76 -2.29 42.83
CA GLY A 15 10.33 -1.30 43.84
C GLY A 15 9.02 -0.52 43.52
N GLY A 16 8.31 -0.88 42.47
CA GLY A 16 7.06 -0.31 42.02
C GLY A 16 6.34 -1.19 41.01
N VAL A 17 5.02 -1.06 40.91
CA VAL A 17 4.19 -1.76 39.96
C VAL A 17 4.17 -0.96 38.63
N SER A 18 4.76 -1.50 37.56
CA SER A 18 4.58 -0.98 36.20
C SER A 18 3.40 -1.68 35.55
N ASN A 19 2.35 -0.93 35.26
CA ASN A 19 1.21 -1.44 34.54
C ASN A 19 1.31 -1.07 33.07
N LYS A 20 1.00 -2.02 32.16
CA LYS A 20 0.77 -1.71 30.75
C LYS A 20 -0.41 -0.76 30.64
N VAL A 21 -0.22 0.35 29.95
CA VAL A 21 -1.26 1.34 29.74
C VAL A 21 -2.12 0.98 28.53
N PHE A 22 -1.48 0.60 27.43
CA PHE A 22 -2.16 0.26 26.18
C PHE A 22 -1.27 -0.60 25.27
N GLU A 23 -1.91 -1.37 24.40
CA GLU A 23 -1.25 -2.22 23.38
C GLU A 23 -2.09 -2.19 22.11
N ILE A 24 -1.44 -2.17 20.96
CA ILE A 24 -2.05 -2.25 19.65
C ILE A 24 -1.37 -3.34 18.82
N VAL A 25 -2.17 -4.11 18.08
CA VAL A 25 -1.64 -5.11 17.14
C VAL A 25 -1.02 -4.39 15.94
N THR A 26 0.12 -4.87 15.49
CA THR A 26 0.82 -4.39 14.29
C THR A 26 1.06 -5.54 13.33
N PRO A 27 1.22 -5.29 12.01
CA PRO A 27 1.49 -6.35 11.04
C PRO A 27 2.94 -6.88 11.10
N TYR A 28 3.83 -6.18 11.80
CA TYR A 28 5.26 -6.46 11.77
C TYR A 28 5.65 -7.69 12.59
N THR A 29 6.48 -8.55 12.02
CA THR A 29 7.09 -9.67 12.72
C THR A 29 8.32 -9.22 13.50
N THR A 30 8.79 -10.05 14.45
CA THR A 30 10.01 -9.77 15.23
C THR A 30 11.24 -9.57 14.35
N ALA A 31 11.35 -10.28 13.23
CA ALA A 31 12.48 -10.15 12.30
C ALA A 31 12.48 -8.79 11.57
N GLN A 32 11.31 -8.20 11.35
CA GLN A 32 11.12 -6.95 10.60
C GLN A 32 11.30 -5.70 11.45
N LEU A 33 11.34 -5.81 12.78
CA LEU A 33 11.36 -4.66 13.69
C LEU A 33 12.53 -3.69 13.46
N PHE A 34 13.69 -4.18 13.01
CA PHE A 34 14.86 -3.34 12.76
C PHE A 34 14.83 -2.62 11.41
N ASP A 35 13.96 -3.03 10.49
CA ASP A 35 13.78 -2.41 9.18
C ASP A 35 12.70 -1.33 9.18
N ILE A 36 11.93 -1.22 10.26
CA ILE A 36 10.92 -0.18 10.46
C ILE A 36 11.60 1.19 10.51
N LYS A 37 11.05 2.13 9.71
CA LYS A 37 11.38 3.55 9.80
C LYS A 37 10.12 4.33 10.12
N PHE A 38 10.27 5.43 10.85
CA PHE A 38 9.11 6.24 11.22
C PHE A 38 9.44 7.73 11.24
N ALA A 39 8.41 8.53 11.05
CA ALA A 39 8.43 9.97 11.25
C ALA A 39 7.19 10.38 12.04
N GLN A 40 7.37 11.20 13.08
CA GLN A 40 6.29 11.61 13.97
C GLN A 40 6.10 13.12 13.95
N SER A 41 4.84 13.54 13.97
CA SER A 41 4.43 14.92 14.21
C SER A 41 3.26 14.92 15.18
N ALA A 42 3.45 15.56 16.35
CA ALA A 42 2.48 15.57 17.44
C ALA A 42 2.02 14.14 17.82
N ASP A 43 0.73 13.88 17.78
CA ASP A 43 0.11 12.61 18.14
C ASP A 43 -0.08 11.64 16.95
N VAL A 44 0.61 11.89 15.82
CA VAL A 44 0.57 11.04 14.63
C VAL A 44 1.98 10.60 14.24
N MET A 45 2.17 9.29 14.07
CA MET A 45 3.40 8.69 13.58
C MET A 45 3.10 7.93 12.29
N TYR A 46 3.91 8.14 11.26
CA TYR A 46 3.89 7.37 10.02
C TYR A 46 5.01 6.35 10.07
N ILE A 47 4.68 5.10 9.75
CA ILE A 47 5.58 3.96 9.86
C ILE A 47 5.70 3.33 8.48
N THR A 48 6.93 3.04 8.06
CA THR A 48 7.24 2.39 6.78
C THR A 48 8.05 1.13 7.00
N HIS A 49 7.75 0.13 6.17
CA HIS A 49 8.51 -1.10 6.02
C HIS A 49 8.39 -1.57 4.56
N PRO A 50 9.47 -2.08 3.91
CA PRO A 50 9.42 -2.41 2.48
C PRO A 50 8.42 -3.52 2.11
N GLU A 51 8.02 -4.36 3.05
CA GLU A 51 7.09 -5.48 2.84
C GLU A 51 5.65 -5.19 3.31
N HIS A 52 5.36 -3.98 3.82
CA HIS A 52 4.05 -3.61 4.36
C HIS A 52 3.59 -2.25 3.83
N GLU A 53 2.29 -2.09 3.68
CA GLU A 53 1.70 -0.77 3.39
C GLU A 53 2.13 0.25 4.46
N VAL A 54 2.14 1.52 4.06
CA VAL A 54 2.49 2.60 5.00
C VAL A 54 1.41 2.72 6.07
N GLU A 55 1.81 2.60 7.31
CA GLU A 55 0.93 2.68 8.47
C GLU A 55 0.91 4.07 9.10
N LYS A 56 -0.25 4.46 9.59
CA LYS A 56 -0.45 5.67 10.39
C LYS A 56 -0.92 5.30 11.79
N LEU A 57 -0.05 5.50 12.78
CA LEU A 57 -0.36 5.38 14.20
C LEU A 57 -0.83 6.74 14.73
N SER A 58 -2.05 6.82 15.20
CA SER A 58 -2.65 8.04 15.75
C SER A 58 -3.02 7.83 17.23
N ARG A 59 -2.73 8.83 18.05
CA ARG A 59 -3.07 8.87 19.47
C ARG A 59 -4.10 9.96 19.73
N THR A 60 -5.22 9.60 20.33
CA THR A 60 -6.25 10.55 20.78
C THR A 60 -6.39 10.61 22.31
N GLY A 61 -5.70 9.72 23.03
CA GLY A 61 -5.66 9.67 24.47
C GLY A 61 -4.65 8.64 24.97
N HIS A 62 -4.42 8.56 26.29
CA HIS A 62 -3.42 7.65 26.85
C HIS A 62 -3.72 6.17 26.56
N THR A 63 -4.99 5.82 26.43
CA THR A 63 -5.48 4.47 26.12
C THR A 63 -6.26 4.41 24.81
N ALA A 64 -6.17 5.45 23.96
CA ALA A 64 -6.88 5.54 22.69
C ALA A 64 -5.89 5.76 21.54
N TRP A 65 -5.56 4.67 20.87
CA TRP A 65 -4.63 4.61 19.75
C TRP A 65 -5.26 3.86 18.58
N THR A 66 -4.97 4.27 17.38
CA THR A 66 -5.38 3.58 16.15
C THR A 66 -4.20 3.41 15.23
N LEU A 67 -4.08 2.23 14.62
CA LEU A 67 -3.16 1.94 13.54
C LEU A 67 -3.99 1.68 12.28
N THR A 68 -3.71 2.40 11.21
CA THR A 68 -4.45 2.30 9.94
C THR A 68 -3.50 2.50 8.79
N ASP A 69 -3.77 1.84 7.67
CA ASP A 69 -3.05 2.09 6.42
C ASP A 69 -3.22 3.54 5.97
N VAL A 70 -2.19 4.08 5.32
CA VAL A 70 -2.27 5.38 4.67
C VAL A 70 -2.95 5.20 3.32
N ASP A 71 -4.18 5.73 3.20
CA ASP A 71 -4.90 5.71 1.94
C ASP A 71 -4.35 6.77 0.98
N PHE A 72 -3.58 6.34 0.00
CA PHE A 72 -3.08 7.18 -1.08
C PHE A 72 -4.19 7.38 -2.13
N THR A 73 -4.48 8.61 -2.48
CA THR A 73 -5.41 8.93 -3.57
C THR A 73 -4.79 8.78 -4.95
N LYS A 74 -3.47 8.90 -5.03
CA LYS A 74 -2.63 8.68 -6.21
C LYS A 74 -1.26 8.24 -5.71
N GLY A 75 -0.70 7.22 -6.34
CA GLY A 75 0.65 6.74 -6.01
C GLY A 75 1.67 7.21 -7.04
N PRO A 76 2.96 7.07 -6.75
CA PRO A 76 3.96 7.11 -7.80
C PRO A 76 3.70 5.96 -8.78
N MET A 77 3.92 6.25 -10.07
CA MET A 77 3.73 5.28 -11.14
C MET A 77 5.09 4.77 -11.60
N GLN A 78 5.14 3.53 -12.04
CA GLN A 78 6.26 2.98 -12.79
C GLN A 78 6.31 3.62 -14.19
N ASP A 79 7.36 3.31 -14.95
CA ASP A 79 7.48 3.75 -16.33
C ASP A 79 6.27 3.34 -17.17
N ALA A 80 5.93 4.16 -18.14
CA ALA A 80 4.83 3.86 -19.06
C ALA A 80 5.10 2.56 -19.82
N ASN A 81 4.04 1.80 -20.08
CA ASN A 81 4.14 0.60 -20.90
C ASN A 81 4.74 0.92 -22.29
N THR A 82 5.72 0.14 -22.68
CA THR A 82 6.38 0.24 -23.99
C THR A 82 6.07 -0.96 -24.90
N THR A 83 5.24 -1.89 -24.42
CA THR A 83 4.85 -3.09 -25.15
C THR A 83 3.55 -2.87 -25.95
N THR A 84 3.17 -3.84 -26.75
CA THR A 84 1.88 -3.84 -27.46
C THR A 84 0.69 -4.29 -26.59
N THR A 85 0.95 -4.68 -25.35
CA THR A 85 -0.11 -5.10 -24.42
C THR A 85 -1.04 -3.94 -24.14
N THR A 86 -2.33 -4.15 -24.35
CA THR A 86 -3.38 -3.18 -24.02
C THR A 86 -4.10 -3.57 -22.75
N LEU A 87 -4.53 -2.58 -21.98
CA LEU A 87 -5.49 -2.72 -20.89
C LEU A 87 -6.85 -2.18 -21.34
N ASN A 88 -7.89 -2.99 -21.12
CA ASN A 88 -9.27 -2.67 -21.46
C ASN A 88 -10.11 -2.55 -20.18
N PRO A 89 -10.52 -1.35 -19.76
CA PRO A 89 -11.41 -1.15 -18.64
C PRO A 89 -12.86 -1.47 -19.03
N GLY A 90 -13.63 -2.05 -18.12
CA GLY A 90 -15.03 -2.38 -18.35
C GLY A 90 -15.96 -1.16 -18.43
N GLN A 91 -15.51 -0.01 -17.94
CA GLN A 91 -16.21 1.30 -18.04
C GLN A 91 -15.22 2.45 -17.83
N ALA A 92 -15.66 3.68 -18.11
CA ALA A 92 -14.85 4.90 -17.89
C ALA A 92 -15.26 5.68 -16.63
N ALA A 93 -16.50 5.59 -16.19
CA ALA A 93 -17.02 6.32 -15.04
C ALA A 93 -16.45 5.78 -13.72
N VAL A 94 -16.33 6.65 -12.71
CA VAL A 94 -16.00 6.24 -11.32
C VAL A 94 -16.94 5.12 -10.88
N GLY A 95 -16.41 4.10 -10.23
CA GLY A 95 -17.18 2.94 -9.81
C GLY A 95 -16.29 1.85 -9.22
N THR A 96 -16.92 0.86 -8.60
CA THR A 96 -16.30 -0.29 -7.96
C THR A 96 -16.56 -1.57 -8.74
N SER A 97 -15.73 -2.60 -8.51
CA SER A 97 -15.86 -3.92 -9.12
C SER A 97 -15.85 -3.89 -10.66
N ILE A 98 -15.03 -3.02 -11.23
CA ILE A 98 -14.89 -2.86 -12.67
C ILE A 98 -13.86 -3.83 -13.20
N ALA A 99 -14.18 -4.55 -14.27
CA ALA A 99 -13.24 -5.44 -14.93
C ALA A 99 -12.07 -4.65 -15.56
N LEU A 100 -10.88 -5.19 -15.48
CA LEU A 100 -9.68 -4.75 -16.18
C LEU A 100 -9.07 -5.94 -16.89
N VAL A 101 -9.07 -5.91 -18.24
CA VAL A 101 -8.61 -7.03 -19.06
C VAL A 101 -7.37 -6.64 -19.83
N ALA A 102 -6.30 -7.41 -19.66
CA ALA A 102 -5.07 -7.27 -20.44
C ALA A 102 -5.10 -8.16 -21.68
N SER A 103 -4.64 -7.65 -22.82
CA SER A 103 -4.54 -8.44 -24.06
C SER A 103 -3.43 -9.49 -24.03
N ALA A 104 -2.43 -9.32 -23.17
CA ALA A 104 -1.31 -10.23 -22.93
C ALA A 104 -0.69 -9.95 -21.56
N THR A 105 0.23 -10.80 -21.12
CA THR A 105 0.98 -10.59 -19.86
C THR A 105 2.24 -9.74 -20.04
N THR A 106 2.72 -9.59 -21.26
CA THR A 106 3.95 -8.85 -21.59
C THR A 106 3.88 -7.41 -21.08
N GLY A 107 4.90 -6.96 -20.36
CA GLY A 107 4.95 -5.62 -19.76
C GLY A 107 4.30 -5.53 -18.38
N ILE A 108 3.51 -6.52 -17.97
CA ILE A 108 2.92 -6.60 -16.63
C ILE A 108 3.81 -7.50 -15.78
N ASN A 109 4.40 -6.97 -14.70
CA ASN A 109 5.23 -7.72 -13.75
C ASN A 109 6.32 -8.58 -14.43
N GLY A 110 7.07 -7.96 -15.36
CA GLY A 110 8.14 -8.67 -16.10
C GLY A 110 7.64 -9.77 -17.03
N GLY A 111 6.35 -9.77 -17.40
CA GLY A 111 5.72 -10.78 -18.24
C GLY A 111 4.91 -11.83 -17.49
N SER A 112 4.88 -11.78 -16.15
CA SER A 112 4.09 -12.71 -15.32
C SER A 112 2.58 -12.42 -15.37
N GLY A 113 2.18 -11.23 -15.84
CA GLY A 113 0.80 -10.76 -15.79
C GLY A 113 0.39 -10.26 -14.41
N PHE A 114 -0.91 -10.09 -14.19
CA PHE A 114 -1.44 -9.71 -12.89
C PHE A 114 -1.21 -10.80 -11.85
N LEU A 115 -0.83 -10.40 -10.64
CA LEU A 115 -0.58 -11.26 -9.49
C LEU A 115 -1.55 -10.91 -8.35
N ALA A 116 -1.85 -11.86 -7.49
CA ALA A 116 -2.69 -11.61 -6.30
C ALA A 116 -2.11 -10.50 -5.40
N THR A 117 -0.79 -10.34 -5.42
CA THR A 117 -0.03 -9.29 -4.73
C THR A 117 -0.11 -7.90 -5.38
N ASP A 118 -0.82 -7.77 -6.53
CA ASP A 118 -1.14 -6.47 -7.12
C ASP A 118 -2.40 -5.83 -6.53
N VAL A 119 -3.13 -6.51 -5.65
CA VAL A 119 -4.26 -5.92 -4.94
C VAL A 119 -3.76 -4.71 -4.13
N GLY A 120 -4.47 -3.58 -4.23
CA GLY A 120 -4.02 -2.31 -3.66
C GLY A 120 -3.23 -1.42 -4.61
N ARG A 121 -2.67 -1.96 -5.69
CA ARG A 121 -1.85 -1.26 -6.68
C ARG A 121 -2.66 -0.30 -7.54
N PHE A 122 -2.11 0.88 -7.78
CA PHE A 122 -2.72 1.84 -8.68
C PHE A 122 -2.50 1.45 -10.15
N VAL A 123 -3.43 1.88 -11.00
CA VAL A 123 -3.33 1.82 -12.45
C VAL A 123 -3.68 3.19 -13.01
N PHE A 124 -2.82 3.75 -13.84
CA PHE A 124 -3.10 4.93 -14.63
C PHE A 124 -3.36 4.49 -16.07
N LEU A 125 -4.48 4.86 -16.65
CA LEU A 125 -4.85 4.61 -18.05
C LEU A 125 -5.91 5.62 -18.49
N SER A 126 -5.92 5.97 -19.79
CA SER A 126 -6.92 6.90 -20.36
C SER A 126 -7.13 8.14 -19.50
N ASP A 127 -6.03 8.76 -19.05
CA ASP A 127 -5.96 9.99 -18.22
C ASP A 127 -6.68 9.92 -16.86
N GLY A 128 -7.07 8.72 -16.41
CA GLY A 128 -7.67 8.50 -15.11
C GLY A 128 -6.87 7.56 -14.22
N TYR A 129 -7.35 7.37 -13.00
CA TYR A 129 -6.72 6.52 -11.98
C TYR A 129 -7.72 5.49 -11.45
N ALA A 130 -7.22 4.27 -11.32
CA ALA A 130 -7.93 3.17 -10.67
C ALA A 130 -7.01 2.48 -9.67
N LYS A 131 -7.60 1.69 -8.77
CA LYS A 131 -6.89 0.83 -7.80
C LYS A 131 -7.37 -0.60 -8.02
N ILE A 132 -6.43 -1.54 -8.18
CA ILE A 132 -6.75 -2.97 -8.30
C ILE A 132 -7.33 -3.45 -6.97
N THR A 133 -8.49 -4.09 -7.01
CA THR A 133 -9.18 -4.62 -5.82
C THR A 133 -9.29 -6.12 -5.82
N GLY A 134 -8.90 -6.77 -6.92
CA GLY A 134 -8.87 -8.22 -7.05
C GLY A 134 -8.16 -8.64 -8.32
N VAL A 135 -7.61 -9.85 -8.31
CA VAL A 135 -7.00 -10.48 -9.49
C VAL A 135 -7.65 -11.85 -9.69
N THR A 136 -8.18 -12.08 -10.88
CA THR A 136 -8.85 -13.35 -11.23
C THR A 136 -7.86 -14.32 -11.86
N ASP A 137 -7.01 -13.82 -12.75
CA ASP A 137 -5.93 -14.55 -13.39
C ASP A 137 -4.87 -13.58 -13.93
N THR A 138 -3.86 -14.06 -14.64
CA THR A 138 -2.72 -13.29 -15.13
C THR A 138 -3.09 -12.17 -16.12
N THR A 139 -4.29 -12.21 -16.72
CA THR A 139 -4.78 -11.21 -17.69
C THR A 139 -6.05 -10.52 -17.24
N ASN A 140 -6.68 -10.97 -16.14
CA ASN A 140 -7.96 -10.45 -15.67
C ASN A 140 -7.85 -9.97 -14.22
N ALA A 141 -8.13 -8.70 -14.01
CA ALA A 141 -8.21 -8.08 -12.71
C ALA A 141 -9.55 -7.35 -12.51
N VAL A 142 -9.81 -6.97 -11.29
CA VAL A 142 -10.95 -6.14 -10.88
C VAL A 142 -10.39 -4.89 -10.25
N MET A 143 -10.97 -3.73 -10.55
CA MET A 143 -10.52 -2.45 -10.05
C MET A 143 -11.66 -1.55 -9.56
N THR A 144 -11.31 -0.55 -8.77
CA THR A 144 -12.13 0.60 -8.45
C THR A 144 -11.58 1.81 -9.19
N ILE A 145 -12.39 2.44 -10.03
CA ILE A 145 -12.03 3.69 -10.72
C ILE A 145 -12.22 4.85 -9.75
N ILE A 146 -11.13 5.53 -9.41
CA ILE A 146 -11.08 6.64 -8.45
C ILE A 146 -11.24 7.98 -9.16
N THR A 147 -10.55 8.15 -10.29
CA THR A 147 -10.70 9.31 -11.17
C THR A 147 -11.21 8.80 -12.52
N ALA A 148 -12.31 9.36 -12.99
CA ALA A 148 -12.92 8.96 -14.27
C ALA A 148 -11.89 8.90 -15.39
N LEU A 149 -11.99 7.88 -16.22
CA LEU A 149 -11.20 7.70 -17.43
C LEU A 149 -11.83 8.51 -18.56
N ASP A 150 -11.05 8.95 -19.52
CA ASP A 150 -11.58 9.63 -20.71
C ASP A 150 -12.49 8.73 -21.54
N ASN A 151 -12.15 7.44 -21.60
CA ASN A 151 -12.93 6.43 -22.32
C ASN A 151 -12.63 5.02 -21.79
N ALA A 152 -13.44 4.05 -22.21
CA ALA A 152 -13.29 2.64 -21.87
C ALA A 152 -12.66 1.80 -23.00
N ASN A 153 -11.92 2.42 -23.93
CA ASN A 153 -11.26 1.69 -25.00
C ASN A 153 -10.00 1.00 -24.49
N ALA A 154 -9.65 -0.12 -25.12
CA ALA A 154 -8.37 -0.76 -24.87
C ALA A 154 -7.22 0.17 -25.27
N THR A 155 -6.26 0.39 -24.38
CA THR A 155 -5.13 1.29 -24.58
C THR A 155 -3.82 0.63 -24.21
N ALA A 156 -2.76 0.87 -24.97
CA ALA A 156 -1.39 0.51 -24.61
C ALA A 156 -0.69 1.60 -23.79
N ASN A 157 -1.31 2.80 -23.67
CA ASN A 157 -0.81 3.87 -22.81
C ASN A 157 -1.34 3.69 -21.39
N TRP A 158 -0.62 2.95 -20.59
CA TRP A 158 -0.92 2.70 -19.19
C TRP A 158 0.35 2.61 -18.35
N GLN A 159 0.19 2.82 -17.06
CA GLN A 159 1.23 2.67 -16.04
C GLN A 159 0.67 1.92 -14.84
N LEU A 160 1.49 1.11 -14.19
CA LEU A 160 1.17 0.49 -12.91
C LEU A 160 1.80 1.31 -11.78
N GLY A 161 1.14 1.31 -10.63
CA GLY A 161 1.66 1.94 -9.43
C GLY A 161 2.98 1.31 -8.99
N ALA A 162 3.85 2.13 -8.41
CA ALA A 162 5.14 1.67 -7.92
C ALA A 162 5.04 0.89 -6.60
N PHE A 163 3.94 1.02 -5.85
CA PHE A 163 3.74 0.37 -4.55
C PHE A 163 2.71 -0.74 -4.64
N SER A 164 3.07 -1.92 -4.18
CA SER A 164 2.22 -3.09 -3.97
C SER A 164 3.04 -4.18 -3.29
N ASP A 165 2.39 -5.26 -2.85
CA ASP A 165 3.10 -6.45 -2.35
C ASP A 165 3.93 -7.13 -3.45
N THR A 166 3.68 -6.84 -4.74
CA THR A 166 4.50 -7.31 -5.87
C THR A 166 5.81 -6.52 -6.00
N THR A 167 5.77 -5.21 -5.78
CA THR A 167 6.89 -4.29 -6.06
C THR A 167 7.53 -3.71 -4.82
N GLY A 168 6.97 -4.00 -3.66
CA GLY A 168 7.37 -3.45 -2.37
C GLY A 168 6.69 -2.11 -2.06
N HIS A 169 6.92 -1.66 -0.84
CA HIS A 169 6.37 -0.43 -0.28
C HIS A 169 7.51 0.52 0.11
N PRO A 170 7.20 1.81 0.43
CA PRO A 170 8.23 2.74 0.86
C PRO A 170 8.98 2.25 2.09
N SER A 171 10.30 2.25 2.02
CA SER A 171 11.18 1.85 3.13
C SER A 171 11.62 3.01 4.02
N CYS A 172 11.38 4.27 3.60
CA CYS A 172 11.78 5.48 4.30
C CYS A 172 10.65 6.50 4.35
N VAL A 173 10.56 7.21 5.47
CA VAL A 173 9.62 8.32 5.66
C VAL A 173 10.29 9.47 6.40
N THR A 174 10.00 10.69 6.01
CA THR A 174 10.47 11.90 6.69
C THR A 174 9.53 13.09 6.45
N PHE A 175 9.63 14.10 7.31
CA PHE A 175 9.03 15.42 7.04
C PHE A 175 10.08 16.34 6.39
N PHE A 176 9.73 16.95 5.28
CA PHE A 176 10.53 17.94 4.59
C PHE A 176 9.65 19.11 4.14
N GLU A 177 9.98 20.32 4.52
CA GLU A 177 9.23 21.56 4.20
C GLU A 177 7.71 21.41 4.40
N GLN A 178 7.30 20.92 5.58
CA GLN A 178 5.90 20.68 5.97
C GLN A 178 5.16 19.64 5.11
N ARG A 179 5.90 18.85 4.34
CA ARG A 179 5.36 17.73 3.55
C ARG A 179 5.85 16.41 4.12
N LEU A 180 4.97 15.42 4.10
CA LEU A 180 5.35 14.05 4.39
C LEU A 180 5.89 13.43 3.11
N VAL A 181 7.13 12.95 3.16
CA VAL A 181 7.85 12.37 2.03
C VAL A 181 8.12 10.90 2.30
N PHE A 182 7.74 10.07 1.36
CA PHE A 182 8.04 8.63 1.34
C PHE A 182 9.04 8.33 0.23
N ALA A 183 9.98 7.43 0.48
CA ALA A 183 10.99 7.04 -0.49
C ALA A 183 11.46 5.61 -0.28
N GLY A 184 12.19 5.10 -1.29
CA GLY A 184 12.80 3.78 -1.28
C GLY A 184 11.76 2.69 -1.51
N THR A 185 11.88 2.02 -2.66
CA THR A 185 11.25 0.74 -2.94
C THR A 185 12.35 -0.31 -3.07
N THR A 186 11.99 -1.57 -2.99
CA THR A 186 12.95 -2.68 -3.19
C THR A 186 13.31 -2.90 -4.67
N ASN A 187 12.67 -2.16 -5.59
CA ASN A 187 12.94 -2.18 -7.04
C ASN A 187 13.36 -0.80 -7.54
#